data_26dcfde496870cf875577a8cb560fed3
#
_entry.id   26dcfde496870cf875577a8cb560fed3
#
_cell.length_a   1.000
_cell.length_b   1.000
_cell.length_c   1.000
_cell.angle_alpha   90.00
_cell.angle_beta   90.00
_cell.angle_gamma   90.00
#
_symmetry.space_group_name_H-M   'P 1'
#
loop_
_entity.id
_entity.type
_entity.pdbx_description
1 polymer ?
#
loop_
_entity_poly.entity_id
_entity_poly.type
_entity_poly.pdbx_seq_one_letter_code
_entity_poly.pdbx_strand_id
1 'polypeptide(L)'
;MEQTQRVSLLEILKVFFFIGATGFGGGMAIVSLIERVCVHEKKWVSMDEFMHGLAFGQILGPFSLNTCTFVGYYLRGPVGGILAASAFIAPSFILVCLLSWLYFRFHELPQLQSALNGTNPIIIALIIVAALGMGRSKVKGNEAWLMALAAFAASAFFNTSALTILVAAAVWSLGWSWYRREHR
;
A
#
# COMPACT_ATOMS: atom_id res chain seq x y z
N MET A 1 -10.26 -15.15 -28.18
CA MET A 1 -8.80 -14.98 -27.91
C MET A 1 -8.36 -13.75 -28.67
N GLU A 2 -8.52 -12.60 -28.02
CA GLU A 2 -8.15 -11.30 -28.58
C GLU A 2 -6.62 -11.20 -28.56
N GLN A 3 -6.07 -10.74 -29.66
CA GLN A 3 -4.62 -10.69 -29.91
C GLN A 3 -3.93 -9.93 -28.78
N THR A 4 -3.25 -10.65 -27.91
CA THR A 4 -2.32 -10.06 -26.95
C THR A 4 -1.23 -9.32 -27.76
N GLN A 5 -1.39 -8.00 -27.92
CA GLN A 5 -0.32 -7.19 -28.54
C GLN A 5 0.95 -7.53 -27.78
N ARG A 6 1.98 -7.95 -28.53
CA ARG A 6 3.28 -8.29 -27.94
C ARG A 6 3.94 -6.99 -27.43
N VAL A 7 3.55 -6.57 -26.25
CA VAL A 7 4.10 -5.38 -25.60
C VAL A 7 5.61 -5.57 -25.42
N SER A 8 6.40 -4.59 -25.80
CA SER A 8 7.86 -4.64 -25.61
C SER A 8 8.22 -4.66 -24.12
N LEU A 9 9.22 -5.46 -23.74
CA LEU A 9 9.74 -5.48 -22.36
C LEU A 9 10.21 -4.08 -21.92
N LEU A 10 10.76 -3.31 -22.84
CA LEU A 10 11.19 -1.93 -22.56
C LEU A 10 10.00 -1.01 -22.26
N GLU A 11 8.87 -1.24 -22.89
CA GLU A 11 7.65 -0.46 -22.63
C GLU A 11 7.05 -0.81 -21.27
N ILE A 12 7.04 -2.09 -20.91
CA ILE A 12 6.65 -2.56 -19.56
C ILE A 12 7.53 -1.87 -18.51
N LEU A 13 8.84 -1.91 -18.68
CA LEU A 13 9.80 -1.27 -17.77
C LEU A 13 9.53 0.23 -17.62
N LYS A 14 9.38 0.96 -18.72
CA LYS A 14 9.14 2.42 -18.69
C LYS A 14 7.84 2.76 -17.98
N VAL A 15 6.77 2.05 -18.27
CA VAL A 15 5.44 2.32 -17.71
C VAL A 15 5.42 2.03 -16.21
N PHE A 16 5.92 0.87 -15.79
CA PHE A 16 5.93 0.54 -14.36
C PHE A 16 6.95 1.36 -13.55
N PHE A 17 8.05 1.75 -14.14
CA PHE A 17 8.97 2.72 -13.54
C PHE A 17 8.30 4.08 -13.33
N PHE A 18 7.57 4.58 -14.33
CA PHE A 18 6.81 5.83 -14.21
C PHE A 18 5.72 5.74 -13.13
N ILE A 19 4.97 4.64 -13.09
CA ILE A 19 3.97 4.39 -12.05
C ILE A 19 4.62 4.36 -10.66
N GLY A 20 5.76 3.68 -10.51
CA GLY A 20 6.51 3.63 -9.26
C GLY A 20 7.05 4.98 -8.81
N ALA A 21 7.46 5.83 -9.75
CA ALA A 21 7.97 7.18 -9.46
C ALA A 21 6.86 8.19 -9.14
N THR A 22 5.67 8.03 -9.70
CA THR A 22 4.56 9.00 -9.58
C THR A 22 3.41 8.51 -8.70
N GLY A 23 3.43 7.25 -8.27
CA GLY A 23 2.38 6.60 -7.48
C GLY A 23 2.36 7.05 -6.03
N PHE A 24 1.83 8.23 -5.74
CA PHE A 24 1.60 8.74 -4.40
C PHE A 24 0.14 8.53 -3.96
N GLY A 25 -0.10 8.44 -2.65
CA GLY A 25 -1.45 8.39 -2.07
C GLY A 25 -1.87 7.00 -1.55
N GLY A 26 -0.92 6.08 -1.42
CA GLY A 26 -1.16 4.75 -0.85
C GLY A 26 -1.61 3.71 -1.89
N GLY A 27 -1.75 2.47 -1.44
CA GLY A 27 -1.93 1.33 -2.33
C GLY A 27 -3.13 1.43 -3.27
N MET A 28 -4.28 1.94 -2.82
CA MET A 28 -5.46 2.09 -3.68
C MET A 28 -5.28 3.17 -4.75
N ALA A 29 -4.59 4.27 -4.44
CA ALA A 29 -4.29 5.30 -5.43
C ALA A 29 -3.34 4.75 -6.52
N ILE A 30 -2.36 3.94 -6.12
CA ILE A 30 -1.46 3.27 -7.05
C ILE A 30 -2.23 2.27 -7.93
N VAL A 31 -3.14 1.47 -7.35
CA VAL A 31 -3.98 0.56 -8.13
C VAL A 31 -4.82 1.30 -9.16
N SER A 32 -5.45 2.41 -8.77
CA SER A 32 -6.20 3.26 -9.71
C SER A 32 -5.31 3.86 -10.82
N LEU A 33 -4.05 4.17 -10.51
CA LEU A 33 -3.08 4.62 -11.51
C LEU A 33 -2.71 3.49 -12.49
N ILE A 34 -2.48 2.26 -11.98
CA ILE A 34 -2.21 1.08 -12.81
C ILE A 34 -3.40 0.79 -13.72
N GLU A 35 -4.62 0.80 -13.16
CA GLU A 35 -5.87 0.63 -13.92
C GLU A 35 -5.96 1.65 -15.04
N ARG A 36 -5.83 2.94 -14.72
CA ARG A 36 -5.90 4.00 -15.71
C ARG A 36 -4.90 3.80 -16.84
N VAL A 37 -3.64 3.51 -16.52
CA VAL A 37 -2.59 3.38 -17.53
C VAL A 37 -2.73 2.07 -18.30
N CYS A 38 -2.91 0.93 -17.63
CA CYS A 38 -2.86 -0.38 -18.28
C CYS A 38 -4.19 -0.78 -18.96
N VAL A 39 -5.34 -0.34 -18.41
CA VAL A 39 -6.67 -0.67 -18.97
C VAL A 39 -7.15 0.42 -19.92
N HIS A 40 -7.15 1.68 -19.48
CA HIS A 40 -7.78 2.75 -20.23
C HIS A 40 -6.86 3.41 -21.28
N GLU A 41 -5.62 3.73 -20.91
CA GLU A 41 -4.69 4.44 -21.81
C GLU A 41 -3.99 3.48 -22.78
N LYS A 42 -3.38 2.42 -22.26
CA LYS A 42 -2.59 1.46 -23.06
C LYS A 42 -3.42 0.28 -23.59
N LYS A 43 -4.55 0.00 -22.97
CA LYS A 43 -5.42 -1.13 -23.33
C LYS A 43 -4.68 -2.48 -23.39
N TRP A 44 -3.76 -2.68 -22.44
CA TRP A 44 -2.93 -3.89 -22.35
C TRP A 44 -3.68 -5.08 -21.77
N VAL A 45 -4.61 -4.80 -20.87
CA VAL A 45 -5.47 -5.79 -20.20
C VAL A 45 -6.90 -5.30 -20.18
N SER A 46 -7.85 -6.22 -20.22
CA SER A 46 -9.26 -5.87 -20.02
C SER A 46 -9.54 -5.53 -18.56
N MET A 47 -10.67 -4.88 -18.28
CA MET A 47 -11.09 -4.57 -16.91
C MET A 47 -11.28 -5.84 -16.07
N ASP A 48 -11.84 -6.89 -16.66
CA ASP A 48 -12.07 -8.16 -15.97
C ASP A 48 -10.76 -8.84 -15.58
N GLU A 49 -9.80 -8.89 -16.47
CA GLU A 49 -8.47 -9.43 -16.20
C GLU A 49 -7.73 -8.62 -15.15
N PHE A 50 -7.83 -7.29 -15.20
CA PHE A 50 -7.27 -6.41 -14.19
C PHE A 50 -7.88 -6.68 -12.80
N MET A 51 -9.21 -6.85 -12.72
CA MET A 51 -9.90 -7.15 -11.47
C MET A 51 -9.51 -8.52 -10.89
N HIS A 52 -9.26 -9.52 -11.73
CA HIS A 52 -8.69 -10.80 -11.29
C HIS A 52 -7.30 -10.60 -10.69
N GLY A 53 -6.43 -9.85 -11.35
CA GLY A 53 -5.09 -9.53 -10.82
C GLY A 53 -5.13 -8.76 -9.50
N LEU A 54 -6.05 -7.82 -9.37
CA LEU A 54 -6.26 -7.08 -8.13
C LEU A 54 -6.74 -8.00 -7.00
N ALA A 55 -7.68 -8.90 -7.26
CA ALA A 55 -8.16 -9.85 -6.26
C ALA A 55 -7.04 -10.77 -5.75
N PHE A 56 -6.22 -11.32 -6.64
CA PHE A 56 -5.02 -12.07 -6.26
C PHE A 56 -4.05 -11.21 -5.45
N GLY A 57 -3.84 -9.97 -5.87
CA GLY A 57 -2.97 -9.02 -5.17
C GLY A 57 -3.41 -8.75 -3.74
N GLN A 58 -4.72 -8.64 -3.50
CA GLN A 58 -5.28 -8.41 -2.17
C GLN A 58 -5.11 -9.59 -1.22
N ILE A 59 -5.14 -10.82 -1.73
CA ILE A 59 -4.95 -12.03 -0.92
C ILE A 59 -3.47 -12.22 -0.53
N LEU A 60 -2.55 -11.92 -1.43
CA LEU A 60 -1.12 -12.22 -1.26
C LEU A 60 -0.33 -11.16 -0.46
N GLY A 61 -0.90 -10.01 -0.14
CA GLY A 61 -0.24 -8.99 0.69
C GLY A 61 -0.10 -7.62 -0.01
N PRO A 62 1.10 -7.14 -0.40
CA PRO A 62 1.24 -5.80 -0.99
C PRO A 62 0.52 -5.69 -2.35
N PHE A 63 -0.78 -5.45 -2.30
CA PHE A 63 -1.68 -5.60 -3.46
C PHE A 63 -1.30 -4.72 -4.66
N SER A 64 -0.75 -3.52 -4.47
CA SER A 64 -0.29 -2.67 -5.58
C SER A 64 0.89 -3.30 -6.33
N LEU A 65 1.88 -3.84 -5.62
CA LEU A 65 3.03 -4.53 -6.21
C LEU A 65 2.59 -5.82 -6.91
N ASN A 66 1.74 -6.61 -6.24
CA ASN A 66 1.24 -7.86 -6.80
C ASN A 66 0.39 -7.63 -8.06
N THR A 67 -0.40 -6.55 -8.09
CA THR A 67 -1.16 -6.15 -9.30
C THR A 67 -0.22 -5.76 -10.44
N CYS A 68 0.86 -4.99 -10.17
CA CYS A 68 1.90 -4.70 -11.16
C CYS A 68 2.51 -5.99 -11.71
N THR A 69 2.88 -6.90 -10.81
CA THR A 69 3.50 -8.19 -11.17
C THR A 69 2.55 -9.02 -12.01
N PHE A 70 1.27 -9.08 -11.64
CA PHE A 70 0.24 -9.80 -12.39
C PHE A 70 0.07 -9.25 -13.81
N VAL A 71 -0.07 -7.93 -13.97
CA VAL A 71 -0.19 -7.30 -15.28
C VAL A 71 1.06 -7.60 -16.13
N GLY A 72 2.25 -7.45 -15.58
CA GLY A 72 3.49 -7.78 -16.27
C GLY A 72 3.56 -9.25 -16.68
N TYR A 73 3.15 -10.16 -15.81
CA TYR A 73 3.07 -11.60 -16.08
C TYR A 73 2.06 -11.91 -17.18
N TYR A 74 0.91 -11.30 -17.14
CA TYR A 74 -0.13 -11.47 -18.16
C TYR A 74 0.36 -11.08 -19.56
N LEU A 75 1.15 -9.99 -19.66
CA LEU A 75 1.67 -9.47 -20.93
C LEU A 75 2.83 -10.31 -21.51
N ARG A 76 3.75 -10.75 -20.69
CA ARG A 76 5.02 -11.36 -21.15
C ARG A 76 5.49 -12.54 -20.29
N GLY A 77 4.60 -13.19 -19.57
CA GLY A 77 4.93 -14.32 -18.70
C GLY A 77 5.85 -13.94 -17.53
N PRO A 78 6.61 -14.91 -17.00
CA PRO A 78 7.44 -14.70 -15.81
C PRO A 78 8.41 -13.51 -15.94
N VAL A 79 9.01 -13.35 -17.11
CA VAL A 79 9.96 -12.26 -17.38
C VAL A 79 9.27 -10.89 -17.29
N GLY A 80 8.06 -10.79 -17.84
CA GLY A 80 7.27 -9.56 -17.76
C GLY A 80 6.88 -9.22 -16.33
N GLY A 81 6.49 -10.22 -15.52
CA GLY A 81 6.15 -10.04 -14.12
C GLY A 81 7.31 -9.54 -13.27
N ILE A 82 8.48 -10.19 -13.39
CA ILE A 82 9.71 -9.79 -12.68
C ILE A 82 10.12 -8.37 -13.08
N LEU A 83 10.07 -8.07 -14.38
CA LEU A 83 10.46 -6.77 -14.89
C LEU A 83 9.52 -5.66 -14.41
N ALA A 84 8.20 -5.90 -14.43
CA ALA A 84 7.21 -4.94 -13.94
C ALA A 84 7.38 -4.66 -12.43
N ALA A 85 7.54 -5.71 -11.62
CA ALA A 85 7.80 -5.58 -10.19
C ALA A 85 9.07 -4.81 -9.89
N SER A 86 10.19 -5.18 -10.56
CA SER A 86 11.48 -4.52 -10.37
C SER A 86 11.43 -3.06 -10.81
N ALA A 87 10.82 -2.77 -11.94
CA ALA A 87 10.66 -1.41 -12.45
C ALA A 87 9.80 -0.54 -11.53
N PHE A 88 8.75 -1.11 -10.95
CA PHE A 88 7.88 -0.41 -10.00
C PHE A 88 8.59 -0.03 -8.69
N ILE A 89 9.45 -0.92 -8.19
CA ILE A 89 10.21 -0.69 -6.95
C ILE A 89 11.44 0.21 -7.17
N ALA A 90 12.05 0.16 -8.36
CA ALA A 90 13.33 0.80 -8.65
C ALA A 90 13.40 2.29 -8.29
N PRO A 91 12.40 3.16 -8.58
CA PRO A 91 12.50 4.58 -8.25
C PRO A 91 12.64 4.82 -6.75
N SER A 92 11.80 4.15 -5.95
CA SER A 92 11.84 4.27 -4.49
C SER A 92 13.11 3.68 -3.91
N PHE A 93 13.58 2.56 -4.44
CA PHE A 93 14.83 1.93 -4.02
C PHE A 93 16.03 2.83 -4.29
N ILE A 94 16.14 3.39 -5.49
CA ILE A 94 17.23 4.31 -5.87
C ILE A 94 17.21 5.55 -4.95
N LEU A 95 16.02 6.12 -4.72
CA LEU A 95 15.88 7.29 -3.88
C LEU A 95 16.30 7.01 -2.43
N VAL A 96 15.87 5.88 -1.86
CA VAL A 96 16.23 5.50 -0.48
C VAL A 96 17.74 5.22 -0.38
N CYS A 97 18.34 4.53 -1.35
CA CYS A 97 19.78 4.29 -1.36
C CYS A 97 20.57 5.59 -1.46
N LEU A 98 20.13 6.52 -2.31
CA LEU A 98 20.78 7.84 -2.46
C LEU A 98 20.69 8.66 -1.17
N LEU A 99 19.50 8.72 -0.56
CA LEU A 99 19.27 9.43 0.69
C LEU A 99 20.06 8.80 1.85
N SER A 100 20.13 7.47 1.92
CA SER A 100 20.92 6.75 2.91
C SER A 100 22.41 7.04 2.76
N TRP A 101 22.91 6.97 1.52
CA TRP A 101 24.32 7.32 1.24
C TRP A 101 24.63 8.76 1.64
N LEU A 102 23.77 9.71 1.30
CA LEU A 102 23.90 11.11 1.66
C LEU A 102 23.90 11.30 3.19
N TYR A 103 23.00 10.60 3.88
CA TYR A 103 22.93 10.61 5.34
C TYR A 103 24.23 10.11 5.96
N PHE A 104 24.71 8.94 5.59
CA PHE A 104 25.95 8.38 6.14
C PHE A 104 27.19 9.24 5.85
N ARG A 105 27.19 9.97 4.74
CA ARG A 105 28.30 10.84 4.38
C ARG A 105 28.31 12.17 5.13
N PHE A 106 27.13 12.67 5.50
CA PHE A 106 26.95 14.03 6.01
C PHE A 106 26.20 14.10 7.35
N HIS A 107 26.01 12.98 8.06
CA HIS A 107 25.22 12.93 9.30
C HIS A 107 25.77 13.81 10.44
N GLU A 108 27.06 14.17 10.41
CA GLU A 108 27.68 15.06 11.39
C GLU A 108 27.36 16.54 11.16
N LEU A 109 26.84 16.91 9.99
CA LEU A 109 26.50 18.30 9.70
C LEU A 109 25.25 18.76 10.46
N PRO A 110 25.35 19.84 11.29
CA PRO A 110 24.20 20.33 12.06
C PRO A 110 23.00 20.72 11.19
N GLN A 111 23.27 21.20 9.97
CA GLN A 111 22.22 21.57 9.01
C GLN A 111 21.39 20.36 8.58
N LEU A 112 22.03 19.22 8.33
CA LEU A 112 21.34 17.99 7.94
C LEU A 112 20.49 17.44 9.10
N GLN A 113 21.04 17.45 10.32
CA GLN A 113 20.30 17.04 11.53
C GLN A 113 19.10 17.95 11.77
N SER A 114 19.26 19.27 11.61
CA SER A 114 18.16 20.22 11.74
C SER A 114 17.07 19.99 10.69
N ALA A 115 17.45 19.73 9.44
CA ALA A 115 16.51 19.41 8.37
C ALA A 115 15.73 18.12 8.65
N LEU A 116 16.41 17.04 9.09
CA LEU A 116 15.78 15.78 9.46
C LEU A 116 14.85 15.92 10.67
N ASN A 117 15.28 16.66 11.70
CA ASN A 117 14.44 16.95 12.86
C ASN A 117 13.18 17.74 12.45
N GLY A 118 13.30 18.65 11.49
CA GLY A 118 12.18 19.39 10.92
C GLY A 118 11.15 18.51 10.15
N THR A 119 11.54 17.31 9.69
CA THR A 119 10.61 16.38 9.02
C THR A 119 9.75 15.57 10.01
N ASN A 120 10.20 15.40 11.25
CA ASN A 120 9.49 14.60 12.25
C ASN A 120 8.03 15.06 12.49
N PRO A 121 7.72 16.36 12.70
CA PRO A 121 6.34 16.79 12.88
C PRO A 121 5.48 16.56 11.64
N ILE A 122 6.06 16.63 10.44
CA ILE A 122 5.35 16.34 9.19
C ILE A 122 4.96 14.86 9.10
N ILE A 123 5.88 13.97 9.46
CA ILE A 123 5.62 12.51 9.50
C ILE A 123 4.49 12.19 10.49
N ILE A 124 4.55 12.78 11.69
CA ILE A 124 3.51 12.60 12.71
C ILE A 124 2.16 13.11 12.18
N ALA A 125 2.13 14.29 11.57
CA ALA A 125 0.91 14.85 10.99
C ALA A 125 0.33 13.94 9.89
N LEU A 126 1.16 13.38 9.00
CA LEU A 126 0.74 12.45 7.96
C LEU A 126 0.14 11.16 8.54
N ILE A 127 0.74 10.61 9.60
CA ILE A 127 0.21 9.43 10.30
C ILE A 127 -1.16 9.74 10.91
N ILE A 128 -1.31 10.89 11.57
CA ILE A 128 -2.59 11.31 12.16
C ILE A 128 -3.65 11.48 11.07
N VAL A 129 -3.32 12.16 9.97
CA VAL A 129 -4.26 12.37 8.84
C VAL A 129 -4.67 11.03 8.23
N ALA A 130 -3.73 10.11 8.03
CA ALA A 130 -4.03 8.77 7.52
C ALA A 130 -4.94 7.98 8.48
N ALA A 131 -4.64 7.99 9.78
CA ALA A 131 -5.46 7.34 10.80
C ALA A 131 -6.88 7.91 10.86
N LEU A 132 -7.03 9.23 10.84
CA LEU A 132 -8.34 9.91 10.82
C LEU A 132 -9.10 9.61 9.51
N GLY A 133 -8.41 9.58 8.37
CA GLY A 133 -9.01 9.24 7.08
C GLY A 133 -9.56 7.81 7.06
N MET A 134 -8.79 6.84 7.56
CA MET A 134 -9.24 5.45 7.71
C MET A 134 -10.38 5.33 8.71
N GLY A 135 -10.28 6.01 9.86
CA GLY A 135 -11.31 6.03 10.89
C GLY A 135 -12.65 6.53 10.34
N ARG A 136 -12.65 7.67 9.66
CA ARG A 136 -13.87 8.25 9.07
C ARG A 136 -14.51 7.36 8.00
N SER A 137 -13.72 6.63 7.22
CA SER A 137 -14.23 5.80 6.13
C SER A 137 -14.70 4.41 6.57
N LYS A 138 -14.09 3.83 7.60
CA LYS A 138 -14.31 2.43 8.00
C LYS A 138 -15.01 2.26 9.35
N VAL A 139 -14.81 3.20 10.29
CA VAL A 139 -15.40 3.13 11.62
C VAL A 139 -16.81 3.74 11.57
N LYS A 140 -17.83 2.88 11.55
CA LYS A 140 -19.25 3.28 11.59
C LYS A 140 -19.87 2.86 12.92
N GLY A 141 -20.44 3.84 13.64
CA GLY A 141 -21.10 3.61 14.92
C GLY A 141 -20.22 3.88 16.16
N ASN A 142 -20.87 4.22 17.26
CA ASN A 142 -20.22 4.60 18.51
C ASN A 142 -19.41 3.45 19.12
N GLU A 143 -19.84 2.21 18.94
CA GLU A 143 -19.16 1.01 19.46
C GLU A 143 -17.78 0.83 18.79
N ALA A 144 -17.70 1.05 17.46
CA ALA A 144 -16.45 0.94 16.74
C ALA A 144 -15.45 2.05 17.13
N TRP A 145 -15.93 3.26 17.43
CA TRP A 145 -15.10 4.35 17.95
C TRP A 145 -14.59 4.06 19.36
N LEU A 146 -15.40 3.46 20.23
CA LEU A 146 -14.97 3.03 21.57
C LEU A 146 -13.89 1.97 21.49
N MET A 147 -14.05 0.97 20.60
CA MET A 147 -13.02 -0.06 20.36
C MET A 147 -11.72 0.54 19.82
N ALA A 148 -11.79 1.49 18.90
CA ALA A 148 -10.61 2.15 18.36
C ALA A 148 -9.88 2.96 19.44
N LEU A 149 -10.62 3.68 20.30
CA LEU A 149 -10.06 4.44 21.40
C LEU A 149 -9.43 3.52 22.47
N ALA A 150 -10.09 2.43 22.80
CA ALA A 150 -9.58 1.43 23.75
C ALA A 150 -8.30 0.76 23.19
N ALA A 151 -8.26 0.40 21.92
CA ALA A 151 -7.09 -0.15 21.26
C ALA A 151 -5.92 0.85 21.25
N PHE A 152 -6.21 2.12 20.98
CA PHE A 152 -5.21 3.18 21.03
C PHE A 152 -4.66 3.37 22.46
N ALA A 153 -5.51 3.43 23.46
CA ALA A 153 -5.11 3.54 24.86
C ALA A 153 -4.28 2.32 25.31
N ALA A 154 -4.70 1.11 24.94
CA ALA A 154 -3.96 -0.12 25.25
C ALA A 154 -2.56 -0.09 24.61
N SER A 155 -2.44 0.36 23.37
CA SER A 155 -1.15 0.50 22.71
C SER A 155 -0.26 1.57 23.35
N ALA A 156 -0.83 2.72 23.67
CA ALA A 156 -0.09 3.89 24.19
C ALA A 156 0.40 3.70 25.62
N PHE A 157 -0.42 3.08 26.50
CA PHE A 157 -0.10 2.96 27.93
C PHE A 157 0.53 1.63 28.31
N PHE A 158 0.17 0.53 27.62
CA PHE A 158 0.64 -0.81 27.98
C PHE A 158 1.71 -1.37 27.03
N ASN A 159 2.13 -0.59 26.03
CA ASN A 159 3.13 -1.01 25.04
C ASN A 159 2.78 -2.37 24.37
N THR A 160 1.47 -2.64 24.24
CA THR A 160 0.94 -3.92 23.76
C THR A 160 1.20 -4.06 22.26
N SER A 161 1.61 -5.25 21.82
CA SER A 161 1.87 -5.48 20.40
C SER A 161 0.58 -5.35 19.57
N ALA A 162 0.70 -4.86 18.34
CA ALA A 162 -0.43 -4.74 17.42
C ALA A 162 -1.16 -6.08 17.20
N LEU A 163 -0.43 -7.19 17.25
CA LEU A 163 -0.96 -8.54 17.08
C LEU A 163 -1.89 -8.93 18.23
N THR A 164 -1.50 -8.60 19.47
CA THR A 164 -2.31 -8.85 20.67
C THR A 164 -3.60 -8.05 20.64
N ILE A 165 -3.53 -6.79 20.21
CA ILE A 165 -4.71 -5.91 20.08
C ILE A 165 -5.66 -6.46 19.00
N LEU A 166 -5.13 -6.92 17.86
CA LEU A 166 -5.94 -7.52 16.79
C LEU A 166 -6.65 -8.79 17.25
N VAL A 167 -5.94 -9.69 17.95
CA VAL A 167 -6.54 -10.92 18.48
C VAL A 167 -7.60 -10.59 19.52
N ALA A 168 -7.33 -9.68 20.46
CA ALA A 168 -8.30 -9.26 21.46
C ALA A 168 -9.56 -8.63 20.82
N ALA A 169 -9.38 -7.78 19.83
CA ALA A 169 -10.49 -7.16 19.10
C ALA A 169 -11.31 -8.20 18.30
N ALA A 170 -10.66 -9.19 17.70
CA ALA A 170 -11.34 -10.27 17.00
C ALA A 170 -12.18 -11.14 17.95
N VAL A 171 -11.60 -11.53 19.08
CA VAL A 171 -12.30 -12.32 20.12
C VAL A 171 -13.50 -11.54 20.67
N TRP A 172 -13.32 -10.25 20.97
CA TRP A 172 -14.40 -9.38 21.43
C TRP A 172 -15.52 -9.28 20.41
N SER A 173 -15.18 -9.04 19.13
CA SER A 173 -16.13 -8.91 18.03
C SER A 173 -16.93 -10.19 17.80
N LEU A 174 -16.29 -11.36 17.87
CA LEU A 174 -16.95 -12.66 17.75
C LEU A 174 -17.89 -12.90 18.93
N GLY A 175 -17.45 -12.67 20.17
CA GLY A 175 -18.29 -12.81 21.38
C GLY A 175 -19.51 -11.90 21.35
N TRP A 176 -19.32 -10.63 20.95
CA TRP A 176 -20.42 -9.67 20.82
C TRP A 176 -21.42 -10.03 19.71
N SER A 177 -20.92 -10.56 18.60
CA SER A 177 -21.75 -11.04 17.49
C SER A 177 -22.61 -12.24 17.89
N TRP A 178 -22.05 -13.15 18.71
CA TRP A 178 -22.75 -14.32 19.23
C TRP A 178 -23.85 -13.92 20.22
N TYR A 179 -23.53 -13.03 21.16
CA TYR A 179 -24.50 -12.50 22.13
C TYR A 179 -25.69 -11.79 21.48
N ARG A 180 -25.44 -11.02 20.39
CA ARG A 180 -26.54 -10.35 19.63
C ARG A 180 -27.37 -11.32 18.82
N ARG A 181 -26.87 -12.49 18.44
CA ARG A 181 -27.67 -13.51 17.73
C ARG A 181 -28.65 -14.24 18.64
N GLU A 182 -28.31 -14.38 19.91
CA GLU A 182 -29.15 -15.07 20.90
C GLU A 182 -30.32 -14.19 21.39
N HIS A 183 -30.28 -12.90 21.16
CA HIS A 183 -31.29 -11.93 21.62
C HIS A 183 -32.09 -11.29 20.47
N ARG A 184 -32.07 -11.89 19.26
CA ARG A 184 -32.98 -11.63 18.15
C ARG A 184 -33.84 -12.83 17.84
#